data_13304fc376c21f3454ff0121967f3d34
#
_entry.id   13304fc376c21f3454ff0121967f3d34
#
_cell.length_a   1.000
_cell.length_b   1.000
_cell.length_c   1.000
_cell.angle_alpha   90.00
_cell.angle_beta   90.00
_cell.angle_gamma   90.00
#
_symmetry.space_group_name_H-M   'P 1'
#
loop_
_entity.id
_entity.type
_entity.pdbx_description
1 polymer ?
#
loop_
_entity_poly.entity_id
_entity_poly.type
_entity_poly.pdbx_seq_one_letter_code
_entity_poly.pdbx_strand_id
1 'polypeptide(L)'
;MEKIILKDIPDLDKISVYENNGGYAAWKKVLSQMKPDEVIEEVKKSGLKGRGGACFPTGLKWSFMPKGNDKPKYLCCNGDESEPGSFKDREIFEKNPHQFIEGSLIAAYAMGIKAVYVYIRGEYWKWINIMEECVSDAYKKGFIGKNILGSGYSVDMYIHKGAGAYICGEESSLMNSLEGKRGYPRVKPPFPAAVGVWGNPTTINNIETLANIPEIINKGGEWFSKIGDPKHPGTLLFGVSGHVNKPGVYELPTGIPLMTLINDYCGGVKNGKDIKMIIPGGSSMPPLTKEESLNMKMDAESLKAVGSAIGTAGVMVMDEDTDIVHVLQRITKFYYHESCGQCTPCREGCGWMLKVLNRIMDGTGRHSDLDLLISVAENIEGNTICALGDAAAWPVKWTVRKFRKEFEAKIKEDKADLPAANKVHGLRKSDEYMTISDHAEQGKVEDLMGKVQELTQNEDIKRFSS
;
A
#
# COMPACT_ATOMS: atom_id res chain seq x y z
N MET A 1 -9.67 12.83 -19.66
CA MET A 1 -10.48 11.93 -18.82
C MET A 1 -10.89 12.67 -17.55
N GLU A 2 -12.11 12.48 -17.07
CA GLU A 2 -12.59 13.05 -15.80
C GLU A 2 -11.82 12.43 -14.62
N LYS A 3 -11.28 13.27 -13.75
CA LYS A 3 -10.62 12.83 -12.49
C LYS A 3 -11.67 12.38 -11.47
N ILE A 4 -11.44 11.26 -10.85
CA ILE A 4 -12.37 10.66 -9.86
C ILE A 4 -12.14 11.29 -8.47
N ILE A 5 -10.89 11.45 -8.08
CA ILE A 5 -10.48 11.85 -6.72
C ILE A 5 -9.96 13.28 -6.71
N LEU A 6 -8.92 13.59 -7.51
CA LEU A 6 -8.28 14.90 -7.54
C LEU A 6 -8.97 15.82 -8.56
N LYS A 7 -10.24 16.09 -8.35
CA LYS A 7 -11.07 16.95 -9.21
C LYS A 7 -10.45 18.35 -9.32
N ASP A 8 -10.55 18.96 -10.50
CA ASP A 8 -10.04 20.31 -10.74
C ASP A 8 -11.04 21.39 -10.23
N ILE A 9 -11.46 21.25 -8.98
CA ILE A 9 -12.36 22.15 -8.27
C ILE A 9 -11.59 22.69 -7.06
N PRO A 10 -11.38 24.00 -6.96
CA PRO A 10 -10.69 24.59 -5.81
C PRO A 10 -11.53 24.47 -4.53
N ASP A 11 -10.87 24.49 -3.38
CA ASP A 11 -11.49 24.57 -2.06
C ASP A 11 -12.46 23.41 -1.71
N LEU A 12 -12.25 22.20 -2.26
CA LEU A 12 -13.06 21.02 -1.89
C LEU A 12 -12.79 20.53 -0.44
N ASP A 13 -11.80 21.09 0.24
CA ASP A 13 -11.60 20.97 1.68
C ASP A 13 -12.68 21.69 2.50
N LYS A 14 -13.38 22.64 1.89
CA LYS A 14 -14.54 23.32 2.50
C LYS A 14 -15.81 22.51 2.26
N ILE A 15 -16.45 22.06 3.32
CA ILE A 15 -17.65 21.21 3.24
C ILE A 15 -18.77 21.79 2.37
N SER A 16 -18.97 23.12 2.40
CA SER A 16 -19.98 23.79 1.57
C SER A 16 -19.67 23.71 0.08
N VAL A 17 -18.40 23.83 -0.29
CA VAL A 17 -17.96 23.68 -1.69
C VAL A 17 -18.13 22.24 -2.14
N TYR A 18 -17.74 21.28 -1.30
CA TYR A 18 -17.91 19.87 -1.58
C TYR A 18 -19.39 19.49 -1.78
N GLU A 19 -20.31 19.92 -0.88
CA GLU A 19 -21.74 19.68 -1.02
C GLU A 19 -22.33 20.32 -2.29
N ASN A 20 -21.96 21.56 -2.62
CA ASN A 20 -22.45 22.26 -3.81
C ASN A 20 -21.99 21.59 -5.13
N ASN A 21 -20.95 20.78 -5.07
CA ASN A 21 -20.45 19.97 -6.20
C ASN A 21 -20.88 18.49 -6.12
N GLY A 22 -21.97 18.19 -5.43
CA GLY A 22 -22.55 16.84 -5.33
C GLY A 22 -21.96 15.97 -4.24
N GLY A 23 -21.15 16.52 -3.36
CA GLY A 23 -20.59 15.81 -2.22
C GLY A 23 -21.64 15.37 -1.21
N TYR A 24 -21.38 14.29 -0.51
CA TYR A 24 -22.29 13.59 0.40
C TYR A 24 -23.61 13.09 -0.25
N ALA A 25 -23.76 13.18 -1.58
CA ALA A 25 -24.91 12.61 -2.27
C ALA A 25 -24.92 11.08 -2.22
N ALA A 26 -23.76 10.45 -2.38
CA ALA A 26 -23.61 9.00 -2.25
C ALA A 26 -23.93 8.54 -0.83
N TRP A 27 -23.48 9.26 0.18
CA TRP A 27 -23.80 8.97 1.58
C TRP A 27 -25.31 9.04 1.87
N LYS A 28 -25.97 10.11 1.42
CA LYS A 28 -27.43 10.28 1.53
C LYS A 28 -28.18 9.14 0.81
N LYS A 29 -27.74 8.78 -0.40
CA LYS A 29 -28.30 7.67 -1.20
C LYS A 29 -28.19 6.34 -0.45
N VAL A 30 -27.00 6.03 0.11
CA VAL A 30 -26.74 4.79 0.84
C VAL A 30 -27.67 4.68 2.05
N LEU A 31 -27.77 5.72 2.86
CA LEU A 31 -28.58 5.71 4.07
C LEU A 31 -30.11 5.59 3.80
N SER A 32 -30.59 6.11 2.68
CA SER A 32 -32.02 6.15 2.37
C SER A 32 -32.50 5.05 1.41
N GLN A 33 -31.62 4.48 0.58
CA GLN A 33 -32.01 3.64 -0.56
C GLN A 33 -31.29 2.30 -0.65
N MET A 34 -30.20 2.09 0.09
CA MET A 34 -29.39 0.88 -0.06
C MET A 34 -29.24 0.13 1.27
N LYS A 35 -29.29 -1.19 1.18
CA LYS A 35 -28.90 -2.06 2.30
C LYS A 35 -27.38 -2.25 2.34
N PRO A 36 -26.80 -2.57 3.50
CA PRO A 36 -25.35 -2.81 3.63
C PRO A 36 -24.78 -3.79 2.58
N ASP A 37 -25.46 -4.90 2.35
CA ASP A 37 -25.01 -5.90 1.37
C ASP A 37 -25.06 -5.40 -0.08
N GLU A 38 -26.01 -4.55 -0.42
CA GLU A 38 -26.11 -3.95 -1.76
C GLU A 38 -24.92 -3.00 -2.03
N VAL A 39 -24.47 -2.30 -0.99
CA VAL A 39 -23.26 -1.47 -1.08
C VAL A 39 -22.02 -2.34 -1.34
N ILE A 40 -21.87 -3.46 -0.59
CA ILE A 40 -20.76 -4.41 -0.79
C ILE A 40 -20.77 -4.97 -2.21
N GLU A 41 -21.94 -5.38 -2.71
CA GLU A 41 -22.06 -5.93 -4.07
C GLU A 41 -21.76 -4.90 -5.14
N GLU A 42 -22.13 -3.62 -4.94
CA GLU A 42 -21.79 -2.56 -5.87
C GLU A 42 -20.29 -2.30 -5.94
N VAL A 43 -19.59 -2.37 -4.77
CA VAL A 43 -18.14 -2.27 -4.71
C VAL A 43 -17.46 -3.51 -5.32
N LYS A 44 -18.04 -4.71 -5.18
CA LYS A 44 -17.54 -5.91 -5.89
C LYS A 44 -17.67 -5.77 -7.39
N LYS A 45 -18.82 -5.31 -7.91
CA LYS A 45 -19.04 -5.07 -9.34
C LYS A 45 -18.05 -4.08 -9.93
N SER A 46 -17.63 -3.09 -9.16
CA SER A 46 -16.63 -2.11 -9.59
C SER A 46 -15.26 -2.71 -9.88
N GLY A 47 -14.94 -3.87 -9.30
CA GLY A 47 -13.61 -4.46 -9.37
C GLY A 47 -12.53 -3.65 -8.64
N LEU A 48 -12.91 -2.66 -7.81
CA LEU A 48 -11.95 -1.83 -7.07
C LEU A 48 -11.02 -2.69 -6.25
N LYS A 49 -9.72 -2.59 -6.52
CA LYS A 49 -8.64 -3.17 -5.72
C LYS A 49 -8.05 -2.14 -4.77
N GLY A 50 -7.48 -2.62 -3.66
CA GLY A 50 -6.80 -1.76 -2.68
C GLY A 50 -5.66 -0.94 -3.31
N ARG A 51 -5.56 0.32 -2.94
CA ARG A 51 -4.57 1.30 -3.44
C ARG A 51 -3.37 1.47 -2.48
N GLY A 52 -3.30 0.65 -1.44
CA GLY A 52 -2.20 0.67 -0.46
C GLY A 52 -1.01 -0.24 -0.78
N GLY A 53 -0.93 -0.81 -2.00
CA GLY A 53 0.18 -1.65 -2.45
C GLY A 53 -0.16 -3.13 -2.67
N ALA A 54 -0.99 -3.74 -1.81
CA ALA A 54 -1.32 -5.16 -1.88
C ALA A 54 -2.37 -5.54 -2.94
N CYS A 55 -3.06 -4.57 -3.56
CA CYS A 55 -4.05 -4.75 -4.62
C CYS A 55 -5.17 -5.78 -4.34
N PHE A 56 -5.54 -6.01 -3.06
CA PHE A 56 -6.59 -6.94 -2.69
C PHE A 56 -7.98 -6.40 -3.08
N PRO A 57 -8.93 -7.22 -3.61
CA PRO A 57 -10.26 -6.77 -3.99
C PRO A 57 -11.05 -6.19 -2.80
N THR A 58 -11.44 -4.92 -2.89
CA THR A 58 -12.00 -4.15 -1.77
C THR A 58 -13.35 -4.69 -1.31
N GLY A 59 -14.28 -4.94 -2.24
CA GLY A 59 -15.61 -5.47 -1.90
C GLY A 59 -15.55 -6.88 -1.30
N LEU A 60 -14.59 -7.71 -1.74
CA LEU A 60 -14.34 -9.01 -1.13
C LEU A 60 -13.81 -8.87 0.30
N LYS A 61 -12.86 -7.96 0.52
CA LYS A 61 -12.34 -7.66 1.88
C LYS A 61 -13.45 -7.24 2.84
N TRP A 62 -14.40 -6.42 2.39
CA TRP A 62 -15.53 -6.00 3.21
C TRP A 62 -16.49 -7.12 3.55
N SER A 63 -16.67 -8.10 2.65
CA SER A 63 -17.54 -9.26 2.90
C SER A 63 -17.00 -10.21 3.97
N PHE A 64 -15.75 -10.09 4.38
CA PHE A 64 -15.18 -10.87 5.49
C PHE A 64 -15.59 -10.37 6.87
N MET A 65 -16.19 -9.19 6.97
CA MET A 65 -16.67 -8.68 8.25
C MET A 65 -17.82 -9.56 8.76
N PRO A 66 -17.71 -10.12 9.99
CA PRO A 66 -18.70 -11.04 10.51
C PRO A 66 -20.07 -10.38 10.68
N LYS A 67 -21.12 -11.09 10.30
CA LYS A 67 -22.52 -10.68 10.49
C LYS A 67 -23.08 -11.35 11.73
N GLY A 68 -24.04 -10.69 12.40
CA GLY A 68 -24.81 -11.31 13.48
C GLY A 68 -24.07 -11.52 14.80
N ASN A 69 -22.96 -10.86 15.04
CA ASN A 69 -22.30 -10.80 16.34
C ASN A 69 -22.50 -9.44 16.99
N ASP A 70 -22.57 -9.39 18.33
CA ASP A 70 -22.77 -8.17 19.11
C ASP A 70 -21.48 -7.39 19.38
N LYS A 71 -20.33 -7.88 18.89
CA LYS A 71 -19.04 -7.20 19.06
C LYS A 71 -19.01 -5.88 18.27
N PRO A 72 -18.48 -4.81 18.84
CA PRO A 72 -18.23 -3.60 18.07
C PRO A 72 -17.26 -3.90 16.91
N LYS A 73 -17.48 -3.27 15.77
CA LYS A 73 -16.65 -3.41 14.58
C LYS A 73 -15.98 -2.10 14.27
N TYR A 74 -14.75 -2.18 13.78
CA TYR A 74 -13.93 -1.00 13.52
C TYR A 74 -13.44 -0.94 12.07
N LEU A 75 -13.32 0.27 11.55
CA LEU A 75 -12.62 0.57 10.31
C LEU A 75 -11.38 1.40 10.64
N CYS A 76 -10.21 0.92 10.23
CA CYS A 76 -8.98 1.71 10.27
C CYS A 76 -8.66 2.19 8.86
N CYS A 77 -8.64 3.50 8.67
CA CYS A 77 -8.21 4.12 7.43
C CYS A 77 -6.69 4.35 7.52
N ASN A 78 -5.96 3.64 6.67
CA ASN A 78 -4.49 3.67 6.69
C ASN A 78 -3.98 4.85 5.86
N GLY A 79 -3.61 5.92 6.55
CA GLY A 79 -2.91 7.11 6.06
C GLY A 79 -1.46 7.19 6.56
N ASP A 80 -0.87 6.06 6.97
CA ASP A 80 0.56 5.97 7.23
C ASP A 80 1.33 5.82 5.91
N GLU A 81 1.41 6.91 5.17
CA GLU A 81 2.09 6.98 3.88
C GLU A 81 3.59 7.23 4.09
N SER A 82 4.31 6.15 4.37
CA SER A 82 5.74 6.20 4.72
C SER A 82 6.65 5.52 3.70
N GLU A 83 6.09 4.90 2.65
CA GLU A 83 6.86 4.26 1.57
C GLU A 83 7.66 5.31 0.78
N PRO A 84 9.00 5.21 0.71
CA PRO A 84 9.79 6.14 -0.11
C PRO A 84 9.35 6.11 -1.57
N GLY A 85 9.06 7.30 -2.13
CA GLY A 85 8.49 7.47 -3.46
C GLY A 85 6.95 7.59 -3.48
N SER A 86 6.26 7.31 -2.38
CA SER A 86 4.81 7.47 -2.25
C SER A 86 4.46 8.78 -1.53
N PHE A 87 3.61 9.61 -2.16
CA PHE A 87 3.16 10.90 -1.60
C PHE A 87 1.78 11.32 -2.15
N LYS A 88 0.91 10.36 -2.40
CA LYS A 88 -0.39 10.52 -3.04
C LYS A 88 -1.54 10.74 -2.05
N ASP A 89 -1.51 10.10 -0.88
CA ASP A 89 -2.61 10.16 0.09
C ASP A 89 -2.72 11.56 0.72
N ARG A 90 -1.58 12.24 0.91
CA ARG A 90 -1.57 13.65 1.37
C ARG A 90 -2.26 14.59 0.39
N GLU A 91 -2.23 14.32 -0.92
CA GLU A 91 -2.94 15.13 -1.91
C GLU A 91 -4.46 15.00 -1.76
N ILE A 92 -4.94 13.84 -1.35
CA ILE A 92 -6.36 13.63 -1.04
C ILE A 92 -6.75 14.44 0.20
N PHE A 93 -5.95 14.36 1.25
CA PHE A 93 -6.19 15.13 2.47
C PHE A 93 -6.19 16.65 2.24
N GLU A 94 -5.39 17.14 1.29
CA GLU A 94 -5.28 18.56 0.99
C GLU A 94 -6.37 19.03 0.02
N LYS A 95 -6.65 18.24 -1.04
CA LYS A 95 -7.47 18.70 -2.17
C LYS A 95 -8.91 18.24 -2.11
N ASN A 96 -9.20 17.07 -1.52
CA ASN A 96 -10.55 16.51 -1.49
C ASN A 96 -10.78 15.60 -0.27
N PRO A 97 -10.55 16.11 0.97
CA PRO A 97 -10.68 15.33 2.19
C PRO A 97 -12.10 14.82 2.44
N HIS A 98 -13.13 15.60 2.06
CA HIS A 98 -14.52 15.22 2.26
C HIS A 98 -14.93 13.99 1.42
N GLN A 99 -14.37 13.79 0.24
CA GLN A 99 -14.65 12.59 -0.57
C GLN A 99 -14.10 11.32 0.12
N PHE A 100 -12.93 11.42 0.74
CA PHE A 100 -12.39 10.35 1.58
C PHE A 100 -13.27 10.10 2.81
N ILE A 101 -13.71 11.15 3.52
CA ILE A 101 -14.62 11.03 4.67
C ILE A 101 -15.92 10.34 4.23
N GLU A 102 -16.56 10.81 3.17
CA GLU A 102 -17.79 10.21 2.62
C GLU A 102 -17.59 8.72 2.27
N GLY A 103 -16.50 8.37 1.59
CA GLY A 103 -16.18 6.98 1.25
C GLY A 103 -15.96 6.10 2.49
N SER A 104 -15.35 6.66 3.53
CA SER A 104 -15.15 5.97 4.81
C SER A 104 -16.47 5.70 5.54
N LEU A 105 -17.41 6.66 5.49
CA LEU A 105 -18.75 6.51 6.09
C LEU A 105 -19.58 5.46 5.36
N ILE A 106 -19.52 5.44 4.03
CA ILE A 106 -20.18 4.42 3.19
C ILE A 106 -19.63 3.04 3.51
N ALA A 107 -18.30 2.89 3.60
CA ALA A 107 -17.65 1.65 4.00
C ALA A 107 -18.06 1.22 5.42
N ALA A 108 -18.13 2.16 6.34
CA ALA A 108 -18.55 1.91 7.71
C ALA A 108 -19.99 1.38 7.77
N TYR A 109 -20.92 1.99 7.04
CA TYR A 109 -22.30 1.52 6.94
C TYR A 109 -22.39 0.10 6.37
N ALA A 110 -21.70 -0.13 5.25
CA ALA A 110 -21.70 -1.43 4.57
C ALA A 110 -21.25 -2.59 5.47
N MET A 111 -20.31 -2.35 6.38
CA MET A 111 -19.75 -3.34 7.29
C MET A 111 -20.35 -3.31 8.72
N GLY A 112 -21.26 -2.38 9.01
CA GLY A 112 -21.85 -2.21 10.35
C GLY A 112 -20.84 -1.72 11.40
N ILE A 113 -19.95 -0.84 11.01
CA ILE A 113 -18.86 -0.27 11.83
C ILE A 113 -19.43 0.69 12.88
N LYS A 114 -18.86 0.69 14.08
CA LYS A 114 -19.21 1.62 15.18
C LYS A 114 -18.28 2.81 15.30
N ALA A 115 -17.00 2.63 14.94
CA ALA A 115 -16.02 3.71 14.93
C ALA A 115 -15.02 3.55 13.79
N VAL A 116 -14.68 4.68 13.19
CA VAL A 116 -13.66 4.82 12.14
C VAL A 116 -12.44 5.50 12.74
N TYR A 117 -11.27 4.89 12.61
CA TYR A 117 -9.99 5.47 13.04
C TYR A 117 -9.17 5.81 11.79
N VAL A 118 -8.95 7.10 11.56
CA VAL A 118 -8.09 7.58 10.48
C VAL A 118 -6.68 7.71 11.04
N TYR A 119 -5.83 6.72 10.75
CA TYR A 119 -4.44 6.70 11.19
C TYR A 119 -3.59 7.45 10.18
N ILE A 120 -2.99 8.56 10.59
CA ILE A 120 -2.15 9.41 9.74
C ILE A 120 -0.73 9.43 10.30
N ARG A 121 0.29 9.29 9.45
CA ARG A 121 1.68 9.33 9.90
C ARG A 121 2.02 10.63 10.64
N GLY A 122 2.90 10.53 11.63
CA GLY A 122 3.17 11.63 12.56
C GLY A 122 3.74 12.90 11.93
N GLU A 123 4.46 12.77 10.80
CA GLU A 123 5.07 13.91 10.10
C GLU A 123 4.07 14.74 9.29
N TYR A 124 2.82 14.27 9.14
CA TYR A 124 1.80 14.94 8.33
C TYR A 124 0.98 15.98 9.11
N TRP A 125 1.60 16.82 9.93
CA TRP A 125 0.93 17.81 10.78
C TRP A 125 -0.03 18.73 10.02
N LYS A 126 0.36 19.24 8.85
CA LYS A 126 -0.52 20.06 8.01
C LYS A 126 -1.80 19.33 7.67
N TRP A 127 -1.69 18.10 7.19
CA TRP A 127 -2.83 17.30 6.72
C TRP A 127 -3.66 16.73 7.89
N ILE A 128 -3.04 16.48 9.03
CA ILE A 128 -3.75 16.13 10.27
C ILE A 128 -4.69 17.26 10.66
N ASN A 129 -4.23 18.52 10.68
CA ASN A 129 -5.05 19.66 11.02
C ASN A 129 -6.22 19.84 10.04
N ILE A 130 -5.98 19.74 8.74
CA ILE A 130 -7.04 19.78 7.71
C ILE A 130 -8.08 18.70 7.98
N MET A 131 -7.64 17.47 8.25
CA MET A 131 -8.55 16.37 8.51
C MET A 131 -9.36 16.53 9.82
N GLU A 132 -8.75 17.06 10.88
CA GLU A 132 -9.46 17.38 12.14
C GLU A 132 -10.56 18.42 11.90
N GLU A 133 -10.29 19.47 11.11
CA GLU A 133 -11.28 20.49 10.72
C GLU A 133 -12.40 19.88 9.87
N CYS A 134 -12.08 19.13 8.82
CA CYS A 134 -13.06 18.50 7.94
C CYS A 134 -13.97 17.49 8.68
N VAL A 135 -13.40 16.69 9.58
CA VAL A 135 -14.19 15.78 10.43
C VAL A 135 -15.11 16.56 11.37
N SER A 136 -14.61 17.64 11.98
CA SER A 136 -15.43 18.53 12.82
C SER A 136 -16.61 19.12 12.04
N ASP A 137 -16.38 19.58 10.81
CA ASP A 137 -17.43 20.12 9.96
C ASP A 137 -18.45 19.05 9.53
N ALA A 138 -18.01 17.83 9.27
CA ALA A 138 -18.92 16.71 8.99
C ALA A 138 -19.81 16.36 10.21
N TYR A 139 -19.29 16.46 11.44
CA TYR A 139 -20.09 16.34 12.66
C TYR A 139 -21.13 17.47 12.77
N LYS A 140 -20.73 18.74 12.56
CA LYS A 140 -21.64 19.89 12.61
C LYS A 140 -22.77 19.78 11.60
N LYS A 141 -22.52 19.19 10.44
CA LYS A 141 -23.52 18.93 9.38
C LYS A 141 -24.38 17.69 9.64
N GLY A 142 -24.09 16.89 10.67
CA GLY A 142 -24.82 15.67 10.99
C GLY A 142 -24.54 14.51 10.03
N PHE A 143 -23.43 14.53 9.31
CA PHE A 143 -22.98 13.41 8.48
C PHE A 143 -22.27 12.33 9.28
N ILE A 144 -21.80 12.64 10.48
CA ILE A 144 -21.16 11.76 11.45
C ILE A 144 -21.85 11.91 12.79
N GLY A 145 -21.86 10.88 13.63
CA GLY A 145 -22.39 10.90 14.98
C GLY A 145 -23.59 9.98 15.18
N LYS A 146 -24.58 10.43 15.95
CA LYS A 146 -25.76 9.63 16.32
C LYS A 146 -26.93 9.87 15.38
N ASN A 147 -27.64 8.80 15.04
CA ASN A 147 -28.85 8.84 14.20
C ASN A 147 -28.69 9.72 12.96
N ILE A 148 -27.63 9.45 12.18
CA ILE A 148 -27.18 10.27 11.05
C ILE A 148 -28.34 10.46 10.06
N LEU A 149 -28.68 11.71 9.78
CA LEU A 149 -29.76 12.11 8.87
C LEU A 149 -31.10 11.39 9.13
N GLY A 150 -31.34 10.94 10.36
CA GLY A 150 -32.57 10.22 10.74
C GLY A 150 -32.63 8.76 10.33
N SER A 151 -31.53 8.18 9.84
CA SER A 151 -31.46 6.81 9.32
C SER A 151 -31.44 5.69 10.39
N GLY A 152 -31.27 6.06 11.67
CA GLY A 152 -31.02 5.11 12.76
C GLY A 152 -29.57 4.62 12.84
N TYR A 153 -28.74 4.86 11.83
CA TYR A 153 -27.32 4.51 11.85
C TYR A 153 -26.50 5.55 12.63
N SER A 154 -25.50 5.06 13.35
CA SER A 154 -24.60 5.91 14.15
C SER A 154 -23.17 5.41 13.99
N VAL A 155 -22.24 6.31 13.72
CA VAL A 155 -20.81 6.02 13.62
C VAL A 155 -20.01 7.25 14.05
N ASP A 156 -18.92 7.04 14.79
CA ASP A 156 -17.96 8.07 15.15
C ASP A 156 -16.69 7.94 14.29
N MET A 157 -15.99 9.05 14.07
CA MET A 157 -14.72 9.11 13.35
C MET A 157 -13.68 9.86 14.17
N TYR A 158 -12.50 9.25 14.31
CA TYR A 158 -11.39 9.77 15.10
C TYR A 158 -10.13 9.87 14.24
N ILE A 159 -9.41 10.99 14.36
CA ILE A 159 -8.07 11.13 13.78
C ILE A 159 -7.06 10.63 14.79
N HIS A 160 -6.27 9.63 14.40
CA HIS A 160 -5.16 9.09 15.19
C HIS A 160 -3.84 9.53 14.59
N LYS A 161 -3.01 10.18 15.39
CA LYS A 161 -1.69 10.69 15.01
C LYS A 161 -0.66 9.58 15.23
N GLY A 162 -0.05 9.08 14.15
CA GLY A 162 1.05 8.14 14.24
C GLY A 162 2.32 8.79 14.79
N ALA A 163 3.36 8.00 15.01
CA ALA A 163 4.64 8.43 15.56
C ALA A 163 5.82 8.30 14.58
N GLY A 164 5.57 8.19 13.28
CA GLY A 164 6.57 8.23 12.22
C GLY A 164 7.28 6.91 11.93
N ALA A 165 6.81 5.78 12.44
CA ALA A 165 7.39 4.47 12.12
C ALA A 165 6.76 3.88 10.84
N TYR A 166 7.59 3.64 9.81
CA TYR A 166 7.18 3.01 8.54
C TYR A 166 6.40 1.70 8.74
N ILE A 167 6.86 0.87 9.70
CA ILE A 167 6.20 -0.41 9.96
C ILE A 167 4.74 -0.26 10.39
N CYS A 168 4.32 0.88 10.92
CA CYS A 168 2.93 1.12 11.29
C CYS A 168 1.98 1.28 10.09
N GLY A 169 2.51 1.31 8.86
CA GLY A 169 1.75 1.13 7.63
C GLY A 169 1.31 -0.33 7.39
N GLU A 170 1.95 -1.32 8.01
CA GLU A 170 1.47 -2.71 8.00
C GLU A 170 0.22 -2.82 8.86
N GLU A 171 -0.82 -3.50 8.35
CA GLU A 171 -2.18 -3.47 8.95
C GLU A 171 -2.22 -3.91 10.42
N SER A 172 -1.44 -4.91 10.82
CA SER A 172 -1.42 -5.41 12.19
C SER A 172 -0.52 -4.59 13.13
N SER A 173 0.54 -4.01 12.61
CA SER A 173 1.35 -2.98 13.29
C SER A 173 0.54 -1.72 13.58
N LEU A 174 -0.23 -1.25 12.58
CA LEU A 174 -1.15 -0.12 12.74
C LEU A 174 -2.14 -0.37 13.88
N MET A 175 -2.73 -1.58 13.93
CA MET A 175 -3.64 -1.94 15.02
C MET A 175 -2.94 -1.93 16.38
N ASN A 176 -1.73 -2.48 16.49
CA ASN A 176 -0.97 -2.45 17.74
C ASN A 176 -0.63 -1.02 18.17
N SER A 177 -0.23 -0.15 17.22
CA SER A 177 0.04 1.25 17.48
C SER A 177 -1.22 1.99 17.95
N LEU A 178 -2.37 1.76 17.31
CA LEU A 178 -3.66 2.34 17.71
C LEU A 178 -4.07 1.89 19.13
N GLU A 179 -3.73 0.66 19.52
CA GLU A 179 -3.95 0.13 20.88
C GLU A 179 -2.96 0.69 21.93
N GLY A 180 -2.04 1.57 21.54
CA GLY A 180 -0.98 2.09 22.42
C GLY A 180 0.15 1.10 22.71
N LYS A 181 0.25 0.02 21.93
CA LYS A 181 1.29 -0.98 22.00
C LYS A 181 2.43 -0.66 21.04
N ARG A 182 3.58 -1.33 21.21
CA ARG A 182 4.65 -1.27 20.24
C ARG A 182 4.14 -1.77 18.86
N GLY A 183 4.47 -1.05 17.78
CA GLY A 183 4.05 -1.35 16.43
C GLY A 183 4.69 -2.61 15.84
N TYR A 184 4.55 -3.73 16.49
CA TYR A 184 4.96 -5.03 15.97
C TYR A 184 3.86 -5.65 15.13
N PRO A 185 4.17 -6.21 13.94
CA PRO A 185 3.22 -7.04 13.20
C PRO A 185 2.75 -8.25 13.99
N ARG A 186 1.49 -8.63 13.78
CA ARG A 186 0.89 -9.85 14.35
C ARG A 186 1.03 -11.01 13.37
N VAL A 187 1.21 -12.21 13.90
CA VAL A 187 1.14 -13.44 13.10
C VAL A 187 -0.30 -13.64 12.62
N LYS A 188 -0.47 -14.04 11.39
CA LYS A 188 -1.76 -14.38 10.77
C LYS A 188 -1.78 -15.87 10.43
N PRO A 189 -2.87 -16.62 10.68
CA PRO A 189 -4.11 -16.23 11.37
C PRO A 189 -3.93 -16.00 12.88
N PRO A 190 -4.84 -15.26 13.57
CA PRO A 190 -6.11 -14.75 13.06
C PRO A 190 -5.95 -13.48 12.21
N PHE A 191 -6.86 -13.31 11.25
CA PHE A 191 -6.94 -12.11 10.41
C PHE A 191 -7.70 -10.98 11.12
N PRO A 192 -7.45 -9.70 10.77
CA PRO A 192 -8.08 -8.56 11.43
C PRO A 192 -9.61 -8.56 11.42
N ALA A 193 -10.24 -9.10 10.36
CA ALA A 193 -11.69 -9.23 10.28
C ALA A 193 -12.28 -10.14 11.37
N ALA A 194 -11.49 -11.08 11.91
CA ALA A 194 -11.90 -11.93 13.03
C ALA A 194 -11.44 -11.37 14.37
N VAL A 195 -10.17 -10.96 14.47
CA VAL A 195 -9.53 -10.47 15.71
C VAL A 195 -8.62 -9.29 15.38
N GLY A 196 -9.19 -8.10 15.41
CA GLY A 196 -8.52 -6.83 15.12
C GLY A 196 -8.23 -5.99 16.34
N VAL A 197 -8.53 -4.69 16.25
CA VAL A 197 -8.30 -3.70 17.30
C VAL A 197 -9.08 -4.06 18.56
N TRP A 198 -8.39 -4.09 19.69
CA TRP A 198 -8.93 -4.52 21.00
C TRP A 198 -9.67 -5.86 20.97
N GLY A 199 -9.24 -6.80 20.10
CA GLY A 199 -9.85 -8.11 19.95
C GLY A 199 -11.19 -8.12 19.21
N ASN A 200 -11.54 -7.02 18.54
CA ASN A 200 -12.79 -6.87 17.81
C ASN A 200 -12.59 -6.93 16.29
N PRO A 201 -13.61 -7.35 15.52
CA PRO A 201 -13.54 -7.36 14.06
C PRO A 201 -13.15 -6.00 13.50
N THR A 202 -12.10 -5.97 12.67
CA THR A 202 -11.56 -4.72 12.12
C THR A 202 -11.23 -4.90 10.64
N THR A 203 -11.58 -3.92 9.82
CA THR A 203 -11.12 -3.81 8.43
C THR A 203 -10.16 -2.64 8.31
N ILE A 204 -9.07 -2.82 7.57
CA ILE A 204 -8.09 -1.77 7.29
C ILE A 204 -8.15 -1.44 5.80
N ASN A 205 -8.34 -0.18 5.43
CA ASN A 205 -8.31 0.29 4.04
C ASN A 205 -7.40 1.51 3.89
N ASN A 206 -6.70 1.61 2.76
CA ASN A 206 -5.94 2.79 2.41
C ASN A 206 -6.85 3.97 2.05
N ILE A 207 -6.34 5.20 2.18
CA ILE A 207 -7.06 6.46 1.95
C ILE A 207 -7.59 6.57 0.52
N GLU A 208 -6.73 6.33 -0.49
CA GLU A 208 -7.12 6.38 -1.90
C GLU A 208 -8.19 5.35 -2.25
N THR A 209 -8.13 4.15 -1.65
CA THR A 209 -9.16 3.13 -1.83
C THR A 209 -10.54 3.64 -1.45
N LEU A 210 -10.64 4.27 -0.28
CA LEU A 210 -11.92 4.79 0.25
C LEU A 210 -12.41 6.02 -0.52
N ALA A 211 -11.51 6.87 -1.00
CA ALA A 211 -11.85 8.04 -1.80
C ALA A 211 -12.51 7.71 -3.15
N ASN A 212 -12.36 6.48 -3.66
CA ASN A 212 -13.06 6.02 -4.87
C ASN A 212 -14.54 5.65 -4.65
N ILE A 213 -14.92 5.33 -3.42
CA ILE A 213 -16.23 4.75 -3.10
C ILE A 213 -17.42 5.67 -3.44
N PRO A 214 -17.39 7.00 -3.16
CA PRO A 214 -18.52 7.87 -3.45
C PRO A 214 -18.91 7.85 -4.94
N GLU A 215 -17.93 7.92 -5.85
CA GLU A 215 -18.19 7.91 -7.30
C GLU A 215 -18.70 6.54 -7.78
N ILE A 216 -18.22 5.43 -7.19
CA ILE A 216 -18.74 4.09 -7.46
C ILE A 216 -20.22 4.00 -7.07
N ILE A 217 -20.62 4.54 -5.93
CA ILE A 217 -22.02 4.53 -5.48
C ILE A 217 -22.90 5.44 -6.35
N ASN A 218 -22.38 6.62 -6.72
CA ASN A 218 -23.13 7.57 -7.54
C ASN A 218 -23.34 7.10 -8.97
N LYS A 219 -22.27 6.65 -9.64
CA LYS A 219 -22.23 6.31 -11.07
C LYS A 219 -22.40 4.82 -11.37
N GLY A 220 -22.26 3.98 -10.35
CA GLY A 220 -22.37 2.52 -10.43
C GLY A 220 -21.02 1.80 -10.58
N GLY A 221 -20.96 0.58 -10.03
CA GLY A 221 -19.77 -0.27 -10.11
C GLY A 221 -19.39 -0.64 -11.54
N GLU A 222 -20.39 -0.89 -12.39
CA GLU A 222 -20.15 -1.18 -13.81
C GLU A 222 -19.51 -0.02 -14.57
N TRP A 223 -19.83 1.23 -14.21
CA TRP A 223 -19.16 2.40 -14.78
C TRP A 223 -17.68 2.40 -14.42
N PHE A 224 -17.35 2.18 -13.14
CA PHE A 224 -15.97 2.16 -12.66
C PHE A 224 -15.16 1.03 -13.27
N SER A 225 -15.76 -0.16 -13.45
CA SER A 225 -15.09 -1.34 -14.01
C SER A 225 -14.65 -1.18 -15.47
N LYS A 226 -15.17 -0.17 -16.18
CA LYS A 226 -14.81 0.15 -17.56
C LYS A 226 -13.65 1.14 -17.67
N ILE A 227 -13.14 1.66 -16.56
CA ILE A 227 -12.02 2.62 -16.52
C ILE A 227 -10.71 1.86 -16.36
N GLY A 228 -9.74 2.12 -17.25
CA GLY A 228 -8.40 1.56 -17.16
C GLY A 228 -8.31 0.07 -17.51
N ASP A 229 -7.42 -0.65 -16.85
CA ASP A 229 -7.21 -2.09 -17.06
C ASP A 229 -8.39 -2.90 -16.48
N PRO A 230 -9.04 -3.78 -17.27
CA PRO A 230 -10.17 -4.59 -16.80
C PRO A 230 -9.86 -5.48 -15.58
N LYS A 231 -8.60 -5.89 -15.40
CA LYS A 231 -8.17 -6.69 -14.25
C LYS A 231 -7.82 -5.85 -13.01
N HIS A 232 -7.65 -4.55 -13.21
CA HIS A 232 -7.35 -3.59 -12.15
C HIS A 232 -8.08 -2.26 -12.40
N PRO A 233 -9.42 -2.24 -12.41
CA PRO A 233 -10.20 -1.09 -12.85
C PRO A 233 -9.98 0.19 -12.05
N GLY A 234 -10.35 1.31 -12.68
CA GLY A 234 -10.34 2.64 -12.11
C GLY A 234 -9.09 3.44 -12.43
N THR A 235 -8.91 4.52 -11.68
CA THR A 235 -7.70 5.34 -11.70
C THR A 235 -6.74 4.97 -10.59
N LEU A 236 -5.48 5.40 -10.74
CA LEU A 236 -4.45 5.41 -9.71
C LEU A 236 -3.88 6.82 -9.59
N LEU A 237 -3.49 7.17 -8.39
CA LEU A 237 -2.70 8.37 -8.11
C LEU A 237 -1.21 8.02 -8.24
N PHE A 238 -0.65 8.31 -9.41
CA PHE A 238 0.78 8.11 -9.66
C PHE A 238 1.59 9.24 -9.05
N GLY A 239 2.36 8.93 -8.01
CA GLY A 239 3.34 9.86 -7.43
C GLY A 239 4.65 9.75 -8.21
N VAL A 240 4.94 10.72 -9.10
CA VAL A 240 6.16 10.69 -9.92
C VAL A 240 7.21 11.61 -9.36
N SER A 241 8.40 11.09 -9.16
CA SER A 241 9.56 11.81 -8.61
C SER A 241 10.87 11.41 -9.29
N GLY A 242 11.98 11.97 -8.83
CA GLY A 242 13.31 11.76 -9.40
C GLY A 242 13.61 12.70 -10.56
N HIS A 243 14.26 12.20 -11.59
CA HIS A 243 14.81 13.02 -12.69
C HIS A 243 13.78 13.26 -13.81
N VAL A 244 12.62 13.83 -13.46
CA VAL A 244 11.60 14.29 -14.43
C VAL A 244 11.47 15.82 -14.36
N ASN A 245 10.98 16.43 -15.46
CA ASN A 245 10.82 17.88 -15.53
C ASN A 245 9.69 18.41 -14.63
N LYS A 246 8.61 17.64 -14.48
CA LYS A 246 7.43 18.00 -13.67
C LYS A 246 7.11 16.84 -12.71
N PRO A 247 7.80 16.78 -11.55
CA PRO A 247 7.40 15.82 -10.50
C PRO A 247 6.05 16.22 -9.90
N GLY A 248 5.24 15.23 -9.48
CA GLY A 248 3.92 15.49 -8.90
C GLY A 248 3.06 14.25 -8.80
N VAL A 249 1.80 14.44 -8.41
CA VAL A 249 0.79 13.37 -8.36
C VAL A 249 -0.17 13.53 -9.53
N TYR A 250 -0.32 12.47 -10.29
CA TYR A 250 -1.15 12.41 -11.50
C TYR A 250 -2.22 11.34 -11.35
N GLU A 251 -3.48 11.73 -11.42
CA GLU A 251 -4.59 10.77 -11.45
C GLU A 251 -4.83 10.31 -12.88
N LEU A 252 -4.54 9.04 -13.17
CA LEU A 252 -4.61 8.47 -14.50
C LEU A 252 -5.20 7.05 -14.45
N PRO A 253 -5.75 6.55 -15.59
CA PRO A 253 -6.25 5.17 -15.65
C PRO A 253 -5.14 4.18 -15.39
N THR A 254 -5.49 3.08 -14.73
CA THR A 254 -4.60 1.90 -14.66
C THR A 254 -4.26 1.40 -16.06
N GLY A 255 -3.09 0.80 -16.24
CA GLY A 255 -2.65 0.31 -17.54
C GLY A 255 -2.11 1.38 -18.51
N ILE A 256 -1.98 2.63 -18.06
CA ILE A 256 -1.32 3.68 -18.86
C ILE A 256 0.12 3.25 -19.22
N PRO A 257 0.60 3.48 -20.45
CA PRO A 257 2.01 3.27 -20.75
C PRO A 257 2.91 4.13 -19.88
N LEU A 258 3.95 3.53 -19.30
CA LEU A 258 4.89 4.22 -18.39
C LEU A 258 5.55 5.41 -19.09
N MET A 259 5.93 5.27 -20.35
CA MET A 259 6.54 6.37 -21.11
C MET A 259 5.56 7.51 -21.41
N THR A 260 4.26 7.22 -21.57
CA THR A 260 3.21 8.26 -21.65
C THR A 260 3.13 9.05 -20.35
N LEU A 261 3.13 8.36 -19.18
CA LEU A 261 3.18 9.04 -17.88
C LEU A 261 4.39 9.96 -17.77
N ILE A 262 5.59 9.48 -18.15
CA ILE A 262 6.83 10.25 -18.03
C ILE A 262 6.89 11.38 -19.04
N ASN A 263 6.60 11.15 -20.32
CA ASN A 263 6.79 12.13 -21.37
C ASN A 263 5.67 13.17 -21.43
N ASP A 264 4.42 12.73 -21.41
CA ASP A 264 3.28 13.62 -21.69
C ASP A 264 2.83 14.38 -20.42
N TYR A 265 2.85 13.69 -19.27
CA TYR A 265 2.43 14.28 -18.00
C TYR A 265 3.58 14.91 -17.23
N CYS A 266 4.74 14.23 -17.15
CA CYS A 266 5.88 14.73 -16.39
C CYS A 266 6.86 15.56 -17.25
N GLY A 267 6.58 15.77 -18.54
CA GLY A 267 7.39 16.59 -19.45
C GLY A 267 8.74 15.98 -19.82
N GLY A 268 8.88 14.66 -19.71
CA GLY A 268 10.09 13.91 -20.02
C GLY A 268 11.15 13.91 -18.91
N VAL A 269 12.25 13.25 -19.20
CA VAL A 269 13.42 13.19 -18.30
C VAL A 269 14.13 14.54 -18.27
N LYS A 270 14.59 14.94 -17.10
CA LYS A 270 15.26 16.23 -16.87
C LYS A 270 16.49 16.38 -17.77
N ASN A 271 16.63 17.58 -18.34
CA ASN A 271 17.73 17.94 -19.24
C ASN A 271 17.83 17.07 -20.52
N GLY A 272 16.79 16.37 -20.90
CA GLY A 272 16.78 15.49 -22.09
C GLY A 272 17.69 14.26 -21.99
N LYS A 273 18.09 13.89 -20.77
CA LYS A 273 18.90 12.70 -20.52
C LYS A 273 18.14 11.42 -20.72
N ASP A 274 18.89 10.33 -20.90
CA ASP A 274 18.32 8.99 -20.98
C ASP A 274 17.92 8.42 -19.61
N ILE A 275 16.98 7.48 -19.62
CA ILE A 275 16.60 6.71 -18.44
C ILE A 275 17.65 5.63 -18.18
N LYS A 276 18.08 5.47 -16.93
CA LYS A 276 18.87 4.33 -16.49
C LYS A 276 18.02 3.29 -15.76
N MET A 277 17.26 3.73 -14.77
CA MET A 277 16.46 2.88 -13.92
C MET A 277 15.15 3.56 -13.54
N ILE A 278 14.07 2.78 -13.43
CA ILE A 278 12.81 3.26 -12.86
C ILE A 278 12.37 2.29 -11.75
N ILE A 279 11.99 2.83 -10.60
CA ILE A 279 11.25 2.08 -9.59
C ILE A 279 9.76 2.42 -9.77
N PRO A 280 8.89 1.45 -10.12
CA PRO A 280 7.54 1.76 -10.59
C PRO A 280 6.50 1.94 -9.48
N GLY A 281 6.78 1.51 -8.25
CA GLY A 281 5.73 1.38 -7.23
C GLY A 281 6.15 1.67 -5.78
N GLY A 282 7.18 2.48 -5.58
CA GLY A 282 7.80 2.71 -4.27
C GLY A 282 9.06 1.87 -4.08
N SER A 283 9.86 2.24 -3.09
CA SER A 283 11.19 1.66 -2.87
C SER A 283 11.21 0.16 -2.61
N SER A 284 10.09 -0.43 -2.22
CA SER A 284 9.90 -1.87 -2.00
C SER A 284 9.80 -2.70 -3.29
N MET A 285 9.58 -2.03 -4.44
CA MET A 285 9.37 -2.73 -5.70
C MET A 285 10.68 -2.95 -6.46
N PRO A 286 10.84 -4.12 -7.12
CA PRO A 286 11.95 -4.36 -8.02
C PRO A 286 12.06 -3.31 -9.13
N PRO A 287 13.27 -2.79 -9.41
CA PRO A 287 13.44 -1.76 -10.42
C PRO A 287 13.32 -2.31 -11.85
N LEU A 288 12.99 -1.42 -12.78
CA LEU A 288 12.98 -1.65 -14.22
C LEU A 288 14.27 -1.11 -14.82
N THR A 289 14.83 -1.82 -15.82
CA THR A 289 15.89 -1.29 -16.69
C THR A 289 15.28 -0.30 -17.70
N LYS A 290 16.12 0.41 -18.45
CA LYS A 290 15.68 1.26 -19.57
C LYS A 290 14.82 0.45 -20.55
N GLU A 291 15.33 -0.71 -21.00
CA GLU A 291 14.67 -1.56 -21.99
C GLU A 291 13.31 -2.06 -21.51
N GLU A 292 13.21 -2.49 -20.26
CA GLU A 292 11.95 -2.92 -19.65
C GLU A 292 10.95 -1.76 -19.57
N SER A 293 11.43 -0.54 -19.33
CA SER A 293 10.59 0.66 -19.15
C SER A 293 9.91 1.13 -20.42
N LEU A 294 10.55 1.00 -21.59
CA LEU A 294 10.10 1.57 -22.86
C LEU A 294 8.71 1.10 -23.30
N ASN A 295 8.39 -0.18 -23.05
CA ASN A 295 7.13 -0.80 -23.46
C ASN A 295 6.23 -1.17 -22.26
N MET A 296 6.60 -0.73 -21.06
CA MET A 296 5.89 -1.08 -19.83
C MET A 296 4.54 -0.39 -19.76
N LYS A 297 3.51 -1.15 -19.39
CA LYS A 297 2.23 -0.62 -18.94
C LYS A 297 2.16 -0.63 -17.43
N MET A 298 1.54 0.39 -16.85
CA MET A 298 1.34 0.49 -15.41
C MET A 298 0.11 -0.31 -14.97
N ASP A 299 0.20 -1.63 -15.18
CA ASP A 299 -0.75 -2.65 -14.73
C ASP A 299 -0.01 -3.80 -14.01
N ALA A 300 -0.78 -4.61 -13.29
CA ALA A 300 -0.21 -5.67 -12.45
C ALA A 300 0.47 -6.77 -13.28
N GLU A 301 -0.08 -7.13 -14.45
CA GLU A 301 0.44 -8.23 -15.26
C GLU A 301 1.74 -7.85 -15.98
N SER A 302 1.76 -6.66 -16.60
CA SER A 302 2.95 -6.17 -17.30
C SER A 302 4.14 -6.04 -16.34
N LEU A 303 3.93 -5.52 -15.14
CA LEU A 303 4.98 -5.39 -14.13
C LEU A 303 5.42 -6.76 -13.57
N LYS A 304 4.47 -7.68 -13.33
CA LYS A 304 4.77 -9.05 -12.88
C LYS A 304 5.63 -9.82 -13.90
N ALA A 305 5.41 -9.62 -15.20
CA ALA A 305 6.17 -10.27 -16.26
C ALA A 305 7.68 -9.97 -16.22
N VAL A 306 8.08 -8.83 -15.63
CA VAL A 306 9.50 -8.43 -15.46
C VAL A 306 9.95 -8.54 -13.99
N GLY A 307 9.18 -9.25 -13.16
CA GLY A 307 9.47 -9.49 -11.74
C GLY A 307 9.28 -8.27 -10.84
N SER A 308 8.45 -7.30 -11.25
CA SER A 308 8.11 -6.11 -10.46
C SER A 308 6.61 -6.06 -10.10
N ALA A 309 6.16 -5.01 -9.46
CA ALA A 309 4.73 -4.79 -9.15
C ALA A 309 4.38 -3.30 -9.08
N ILE A 310 3.06 -3.01 -9.14
CA ILE A 310 2.56 -1.64 -9.13
C ILE A 310 2.74 -0.94 -7.77
N GLY A 311 2.81 -1.72 -6.69
CA GLY A 311 2.99 -1.21 -5.34
C GLY A 311 2.03 -0.07 -4.99
N THR A 312 2.59 1.03 -4.49
CA THR A 312 1.84 2.27 -4.17
C THR A 312 1.72 3.23 -5.36
N ALA A 313 2.10 2.83 -6.57
CA ALA A 313 2.21 3.69 -7.76
C ALA A 313 3.17 4.90 -7.55
N GLY A 314 4.14 4.77 -6.66
CA GLY A 314 5.21 5.74 -6.43
C GLY A 314 6.35 5.53 -7.42
N VAL A 315 6.33 6.27 -8.54
CA VAL A 315 7.29 6.12 -9.66
C VAL A 315 8.50 7.00 -9.41
N MET A 316 9.68 6.39 -9.34
CA MET A 316 10.95 7.11 -9.20
C MET A 316 11.80 6.93 -10.45
N VAL A 317 12.05 8.02 -11.17
CA VAL A 317 12.82 8.00 -12.44
C VAL A 317 14.26 8.41 -12.18
N MET A 318 15.20 7.62 -12.64
CA MET A 318 16.64 7.83 -12.51
C MET A 318 17.27 7.93 -13.90
N ASP A 319 18.00 9.02 -14.14
CA ASP A 319 18.69 9.28 -15.40
C ASP A 319 20.02 8.50 -15.52
N GLU A 320 20.65 8.60 -16.68
CA GLU A 320 21.89 7.91 -17.03
C GLU A 320 23.08 8.21 -16.10
N ASP A 321 23.11 9.37 -15.44
CA ASP A 321 24.18 9.76 -14.52
C ASP A 321 23.98 9.20 -13.10
N THR A 322 22.85 8.60 -12.81
CA THR A 322 22.53 8.11 -11.45
C THR A 322 23.45 6.95 -11.05
N ASP A 323 24.06 7.06 -9.88
CA ASP A 323 24.81 5.98 -9.23
C ASP A 323 23.84 4.95 -8.60
N ILE A 324 23.62 3.85 -9.29
CA ILE A 324 22.65 2.80 -8.88
C ILE A 324 23.06 2.14 -7.57
N VAL A 325 24.37 1.96 -7.32
CA VAL A 325 24.87 1.34 -6.09
C VAL A 325 24.54 2.25 -4.89
N HIS A 326 24.70 3.56 -5.04
CA HIS A 326 24.35 4.53 -4.01
C HIS A 326 22.83 4.57 -3.75
N VAL A 327 22.01 4.52 -4.81
CA VAL A 327 20.54 4.43 -4.66
C VAL A 327 20.16 3.20 -3.86
N LEU A 328 20.68 2.02 -4.21
CA LEU A 328 20.38 0.79 -3.49
C LEU A 328 20.85 0.84 -2.03
N GLN A 329 22.05 1.39 -1.79
CA GLN A 329 22.58 1.56 -0.42
C GLN A 329 21.63 2.43 0.43
N ARG A 330 21.06 3.52 -0.14
CA ARG A 330 20.09 4.39 0.56
C ARG A 330 18.80 3.68 0.87
N ILE A 331 18.26 2.91 -0.08
CA ILE A 331 17.04 2.10 0.10
C ILE A 331 17.29 1.04 1.19
N THR A 332 18.41 0.32 1.13
CA THR A 332 18.74 -0.70 2.12
C THR A 332 18.95 -0.10 3.52
N LYS A 333 19.55 1.10 3.61
CA LYS A 333 19.69 1.82 4.86
C LYS A 333 18.33 2.19 5.47
N PHE A 334 17.37 2.60 4.63
CA PHE A 334 16.01 2.88 5.07
C PHE A 334 15.36 1.62 5.69
N TYR A 335 15.36 0.49 5.01
CA TYR A 335 14.77 -0.75 5.55
C TYR A 335 15.48 -1.27 6.79
N TYR A 336 16.80 -1.13 6.87
CA TYR A 336 17.54 -1.45 8.10
C TYR A 336 17.08 -0.60 9.30
N HIS A 337 16.89 0.70 9.07
CA HIS A 337 16.42 1.62 10.11
C HIS A 337 14.97 1.35 10.51
N GLU A 338 14.10 1.05 9.54
CA GLU A 338 12.66 0.88 9.74
C GLU A 338 12.25 -0.55 10.16
N SER A 339 13.17 -1.51 10.14
CA SER A 339 12.89 -2.84 10.67
C SER A 339 12.49 -2.75 12.14
N CYS A 340 11.31 -3.31 12.49
CA CYS A 340 10.85 -3.32 13.88
C CYS A 340 11.70 -4.22 14.81
N GLY A 341 12.55 -5.09 14.25
CA GLY A 341 13.45 -5.98 14.95
C GLY A 341 12.79 -7.26 15.52
N GLN A 342 11.53 -7.52 15.17
CA GLN A 342 10.80 -8.68 15.74
C GLN A 342 11.35 -10.01 15.23
N CYS A 343 11.50 -10.20 13.92
CA CYS A 343 11.95 -11.46 13.34
C CYS A 343 13.43 -11.40 12.90
N THR A 344 14.18 -12.46 13.17
CA THR A 344 15.62 -12.54 12.96
C THR A 344 16.04 -12.28 11.51
N PRO A 345 15.42 -12.88 10.46
CA PRO A 345 15.87 -12.67 9.08
C PRO A 345 15.87 -11.20 8.67
N CYS A 346 14.82 -10.45 8.98
CA CYS A 346 14.73 -9.02 8.71
C CYS A 346 15.69 -8.20 9.59
N ARG A 347 15.68 -8.41 10.92
CA ARG A 347 16.49 -7.66 11.88
C ARG A 347 17.97 -7.71 11.55
N GLU A 348 18.51 -8.92 11.31
CA GLU A 348 19.93 -9.12 11.06
C GLU A 348 20.28 -8.95 9.57
N GLY A 349 19.46 -9.52 8.68
CA GLY A 349 19.75 -9.55 7.25
C GLY A 349 19.77 -8.16 6.61
N CYS A 350 18.88 -7.23 7.00
CA CYS A 350 18.92 -5.85 6.49
C CYS A 350 20.25 -5.16 6.87
N GLY A 351 20.74 -5.38 8.10
CA GLY A 351 22.03 -4.87 8.54
C GLY A 351 23.21 -5.49 7.82
N TRP A 352 23.13 -6.78 7.49
CA TRP A 352 24.18 -7.47 6.71
C TRP A 352 24.25 -6.93 5.27
N MET A 353 23.10 -6.81 4.59
CA MET A 353 23.04 -6.23 3.25
C MET A 353 23.62 -4.82 3.22
N LEU A 354 23.28 -3.99 4.21
CA LEU A 354 23.81 -2.61 4.30
C LEU A 354 25.33 -2.59 4.49
N LYS A 355 25.87 -3.45 5.35
CA LYS A 355 27.33 -3.56 5.57
C LYS A 355 28.07 -3.97 4.30
N VAL A 356 27.52 -4.89 3.53
CA VAL A 356 28.12 -5.33 2.25
C VAL A 356 28.06 -4.18 1.23
N LEU A 357 26.92 -3.49 1.11
CA LEU A 357 26.79 -2.33 0.19
C LEU A 357 27.74 -1.20 0.57
N ASN A 358 27.91 -0.89 1.85
CA ASN A 358 28.88 0.11 2.32
C ASN A 358 30.31 -0.28 1.90
N ARG A 359 30.70 -1.56 2.05
CA ARG A 359 32.01 -2.06 1.64
C ARG A 359 32.24 -1.90 0.12
N ILE A 360 31.21 -2.16 -0.70
CA ILE A 360 31.29 -1.93 -2.15
C ILE A 360 31.43 -0.44 -2.45
N MET A 361 30.66 0.43 -1.78
CA MET A 361 30.75 1.89 -1.95
C MET A 361 32.12 2.45 -1.56
N ASP A 362 32.75 1.89 -0.53
CA ASP A 362 34.07 2.31 -0.05
C ASP A 362 35.23 1.75 -0.92
N GLY A 363 34.92 0.98 -1.96
CA GLY A 363 35.91 0.36 -2.86
C GLY A 363 36.69 -0.78 -2.23
N THR A 364 36.21 -1.34 -1.11
CA THR A 364 36.76 -2.53 -0.43
C THR A 364 35.91 -3.77 -0.63
N GLY A 365 34.91 -3.70 -1.50
CA GLY A 365 34.05 -4.82 -1.89
C GLY A 365 34.78 -5.88 -2.69
N ARG A 366 34.18 -7.06 -2.78
CA ARG A 366 34.67 -8.23 -3.52
C ARG A 366 33.61 -8.65 -4.54
N HIS A 367 33.99 -9.33 -5.63
CA HIS A 367 33.02 -9.88 -6.58
C HIS A 367 32.06 -10.89 -5.92
N SER A 368 32.54 -11.69 -4.96
CA SER A 368 31.72 -12.60 -4.15
C SER A 368 30.67 -11.89 -3.29
N ASP A 369 30.82 -10.59 -3.00
CA ASP A 369 29.85 -9.81 -2.23
C ASP A 369 28.53 -9.62 -2.99
N LEU A 370 28.55 -9.67 -4.32
CA LEU A 370 27.35 -9.55 -5.14
C LEU A 370 26.44 -10.78 -4.98
N ASP A 371 27.04 -11.97 -4.99
CA ASP A 371 26.31 -13.21 -4.77
C ASP A 371 25.90 -13.37 -3.30
N LEU A 372 26.72 -12.85 -2.37
CA LEU A 372 26.35 -12.78 -0.96
C LEU A 372 25.12 -11.88 -0.72
N LEU A 373 25.03 -10.70 -1.37
CA LEU A 373 23.85 -9.83 -1.29
C LEU A 373 22.59 -10.54 -1.75
N ILE A 374 22.66 -11.24 -2.89
CA ILE A 374 21.53 -12.01 -3.42
C ILE A 374 21.14 -13.12 -2.44
N SER A 375 22.12 -13.88 -1.94
CA SER A 375 21.87 -14.98 -0.99
C SER A 375 21.24 -14.49 0.31
N VAL A 376 21.71 -13.37 0.88
CA VAL A 376 21.10 -12.80 2.09
C VAL A 376 19.66 -12.35 1.82
N ALA A 377 19.41 -11.66 0.69
CA ALA A 377 18.08 -11.23 0.30
C ALA A 377 17.12 -12.42 0.14
N GLU A 378 17.54 -13.51 -0.52
CA GLU A 378 16.74 -14.73 -0.68
C GLU A 378 16.44 -15.45 0.65
N ASN A 379 17.31 -15.33 1.64
CA ASN A 379 17.08 -15.88 2.98
C ASN A 379 16.15 -14.99 3.83
N ILE A 380 15.96 -13.71 3.49
CA ILE A 380 14.96 -12.83 4.12
C ILE A 380 13.60 -13.05 3.50
N GLU A 381 13.53 -13.10 2.15
CA GLU A 381 12.31 -13.22 1.36
C GLU A 381 11.49 -14.45 1.79
N GLY A 382 10.20 -14.24 2.10
CA GLY A 382 9.29 -15.30 2.53
C GLY A 382 9.55 -15.88 3.94
N ASN A 383 10.58 -15.44 4.66
CA ASN A 383 10.96 -15.97 5.97
C ASN A 383 10.73 -14.97 7.12
N THR A 384 9.86 -14.00 6.91
CA THR A 384 9.56 -12.95 7.89
C THR A 384 8.07 -12.90 8.29
N ILE A 385 7.75 -12.30 9.43
CA ILE A 385 6.37 -12.20 9.93
C ILE A 385 5.50 -11.31 9.04
N CYS A 386 6.10 -10.29 8.41
CA CYS A 386 5.39 -9.33 7.57
C CYS A 386 6.17 -9.04 6.29
N ALA A 387 5.49 -8.40 5.33
CA ALA A 387 6.03 -8.09 4.01
C ALA A 387 7.20 -7.07 4.02
N LEU A 388 7.59 -6.48 5.17
CA LEU A 388 8.77 -5.62 5.23
C LEU A 388 10.05 -6.40 4.86
N GLY A 389 10.12 -7.67 5.21
CA GLY A 389 11.26 -8.51 4.82
C GLY A 389 11.39 -8.62 3.28
N ASP A 390 10.29 -8.91 2.61
CA ASP A 390 10.24 -8.96 1.14
C ASP A 390 10.55 -7.60 0.53
N ALA A 391 9.98 -6.53 1.09
CA ALA A 391 10.22 -5.14 0.70
C ALA A 391 11.69 -4.72 0.82
N ALA A 392 12.43 -5.25 1.78
CA ALA A 392 13.85 -5.02 1.94
C ALA A 392 14.71 -5.90 1.00
N ALA A 393 14.27 -7.12 0.74
CA ALA A 393 15.01 -8.11 -0.06
C ALA A 393 14.90 -7.86 -1.57
N TRP A 394 13.70 -7.57 -2.07
CA TRP A 394 13.45 -7.42 -3.51
C TRP A 394 14.29 -6.33 -4.18
N PRO A 395 14.39 -5.09 -3.65
CA PRO A 395 15.25 -4.08 -4.25
C PRO A 395 16.70 -4.53 -4.36
N VAL A 396 17.24 -5.19 -3.33
CA VAL A 396 18.63 -5.69 -3.33
C VAL A 396 18.81 -6.79 -4.37
N LYS A 397 18.00 -7.83 -4.31
CA LYS A 397 18.09 -8.99 -5.21
C LYS A 397 18.01 -8.56 -6.69
N TRP A 398 17.00 -7.77 -7.03
CA TRP A 398 16.74 -7.40 -8.41
C TRP A 398 17.66 -6.30 -8.94
N THR A 399 18.05 -5.32 -8.11
CA THR A 399 19.02 -4.29 -8.55
C THR A 399 20.39 -4.92 -8.83
N VAL A 400 20.89 -5.79 -7.95
CA VAL A 400 22.16 -6.46 -8.15
C VAL A 400 22.14 -7.35 -9.41
N ARG A 401 21.02 -8.06 -9.67
CA ARG A 401 20.88 -8.90 -10.88
C ARG A 401 20.83 -8.09 -12.16
N LYS A 402 20.01 -7.01 -12.19
CA LYS A 402 19.77 -6.20 -13.40
C LYS A 402 20.90 -5.24 -13.72
N PHE A 403 21.62 -4.75 -12.72
CA PHE A 403 22.67 -3.73 -12.86
C PHE A 403 24.03 -4.21 -12.37
N ARG A 404 24.30 -5.52 -12.43
CA ARG A 404 25.51 -6.15 -11.88
C ARG A 404 26.82 -5.44 -12.30
N LYS A 405 26.92 -4.99 -13.54
CA LYS A 405 28.09 -4.26 -14.05
C LYS A 405 28.39 -2.94 -13.33
N GLU A 406 27.36 -2.22 -12.85
CA GLU A 406 27.50 -1.00 -12.07
C GLU A 406 28.18 -1.28 -10.72
N PHE A 407 27.86 -2.45 -10.12
CA PHE A 407 28.48 -2.88 -8.86
C PHE A 407 29.92 -3.36 -9.09
N GLU A 408 30.16 -4.16 -10.13
CA GLU A 408 31.50 -4.64 -10.49
C GLU A 408 32.45 -3.48 -10.76
N ALA A 409 31.99 -2.41 -11.41
CA ALA A 409 32.79 -1.21 -11.66
C ALA A 409 33.23 -0.46 -10.37
N LYS A 410 32.58 -0.68 -9.24
CA LYS A 410 32.96 -0.13 -7.93
C LYS A 410 34.03 -0.96 -7.21
N ILE A 411 34.22 -2.21 -7.62
CA ILE A 411 35.18 -3.16 -6.99
C ILE A 411 36.52 -2.95 -7.64
N LYS A 412 37.49 -2.42 -6.87
CA LYS A 412 38.80 -1.98 -7.39
C LYS A 412 39.84 -3.12 -7.50
N GLU A 413 39.81 -4.11 -6.59
CA GLU A 413 40.70 -5.25 -6.56
C GLU A 413 40.07 -6.40 -5.75
N ASP A 414 40.11 -7.62 -6.25
CA ASP A 414 39.85 -8.80 -5.44
C ASP A 414 41.00 -9.05 -4.47
N LYS A 415 40.96 -8.51 -3.30
CA LYS A 415 41.81 -8.97 -2.21
C LYS A 415 41.41 -10.41 -1.92
N ALA A 416 42.36 -11.33 -2.14
CA ALA A 416 42.26 -12.78 -2.14
C ALA A 416 40.98 -13.38 -1.54
N ASP A 417 40.26 -14.12 -2.33
CA ASP A 417 39.04 -14.81 -1.93
C ASP A 417 39.22 -15.57 -0.63
N LEU A 418 38.47 -15.14 0.40
CA LEU A 418 38.10 -16.10 1.43
C LEU A 418 37.31 -17.21 0.74
N PRO A 419 37.62 -18.50 1.00
CA PRO A 419 36.91 -19.60 0.35
C PRO A 419 35.41 -19.35 0.40
N ALA A 420 34.72 -19.45 -0.74
CA ALA A 420 33.27 -19.29 -0.81
C ALA A 420 32.65 -20.05 0.35
N ALA A 421 31.88 -19.38 1.16
CA ALA A 421 31.16 -20.03 2.24
C ALA A 421 30.44 -21.21 1.62
N ASN A 422 30.78 -22.43 2.03
CA ASN A 422 30.23 -23.66 1.50
C ASN A 422 28.74 -23.49 1.34
N LYS A 423 28.23 -23.76 0.13
CA LYS A 423 26.78 -23.77 -0.14
C LYS A 423 26.14 -24.51 1.00
N VAL A 424 25.37 -23.79 1.82
CA VAL A 424 24.58 -24.42 2.88
C VAL A 424 23.56 -25.29 2.17
N HIS A 425 23.87 -26.56 2.06
CA HIS A 425 22.97 -27.55 1.48
C HIS A 425 21.75 -27.65 2.39
N GLY A 426 20.58 -27.28 1.91
CA GLY A 426 19.32 -27.57 2.59
C GLY A 426 18.25 -26.48 2.60
N LEU A 427 18.50 -25.31 2.03
CA LEU A 427 17.42 -24.30 1.91
C LEU A 427 16.71 -24.46 0.56
N ARG A 428 15.39 -24.57 0.60
CA ARG A 428 14.52 -24.78 -0.57
C ARG A 428 14.70 -23.69 -1.62
N LYS A 429 14.65 -24.07 -2.90
CA LYS A 429 14.69 -23.12 -4.02
C LYS A 429 13.45 -22.22 -3.99
N SER A 430 13.65 -20.92 -4.23
CA SER A 430 12.64 -19.86 -4.20
C SER A 430 11.51 -19.95 -5.24
N ASP A 431 11.54 -20.95 -6.13
CA ASP A 431 10.60 -21.09 -7.24
C ASP A 431 9.22 -21.63 -6.82
N GLU A 432 9.05 -22.01 -5.55
CA GLU A 432 7.80 -22.57 -5.02
C GLU A 432 7.01 -21.61 -4.08
N TYR A 433 7.48 -20.39 -3.85
CA TYR A 433 6.78 -19.46 -2.96
C TYR A 433 5.89 -18.51 -3.77
N MET A 434 4.58 -18.72 -3.63
CA MET A 434 3.56 -17.82 -4.15
C MET A 434 3.49 -16.55 -3.30
N THR A 435 3.41 -15.39 -3.96
CA THR A 435 3.20 -14.10 -3.30
C THR A 435 1.78 -14.01 -2.71
N ILE A 436 1.53 -13.07 -1.81
CA ILE A 436 0.18 -12.82 -1.25
C ILE A 436 -0.85 -12.56 -2.36
N SER A 437 -0.42 -11.97 -3.50
CA SER A 437 -1.24 -11.80 -4.69
C SER A 437 -1.58 -13.13 -5.39
N ASP A 438 -0.67 -14.10 -5.39
CA ASP A 438 -0.89 -15.40 -6.02
C ASP A 438 -1.94 -16.23 -5.24
N HIS A 439 -2.00 -16.08 -3.92
CA HIS A 439 -3.05 -16.69 -3.11
C HIS A 439 -4.45 -16.09 -3.36
N ALA A 440 -4.53 -14.81 -3.72
CA ALA A 440 -5.79 -14.15 -4.05
C ALA A 440 -6.33 -14.57 -5.44
N GLU A 441 -5.45 -14.89 -6.40
CA GLU A 441 -5.84 -15.21 -7.77
C GLU A 441 -6.25 -16.68 -7.99
N GLN A 442 -5.88 -17.62 -7.11
CA GLN A 442 -6.05 -19.07 -7.34
C GLN A 442 -7.33 -19.70 -6.75
N GLY A 443 -8.35 -18.93 -6.41
CA GLY A 443 -9.63 -19.49 -5.91
C GLY A 443 -9.54 -20.22 -4.56
N LYS A 444 -8.37 -20.27 -3.92
CA LYS A 444 -8.16 -20.84 -2.58
C LYS A 444 -8.71 -19.96 -1.45
N VAL A 445 -9.23 -18.78 -1.80
CA VAL A 445 -9.87 -17.88 -0.83
C VAL A 445 -11.13 -18.48 -0.26
N GLU A 446 -11.91 -19.24 -1.06
CA GLU A 446 -13.10 -19.94 -0.58
C GLU A 446 -12.75 -21.08 0.40
N ASP A 447 -11.67 -21.81 0.14
CA ASP A 447 -11.16 -22.87 1.03
C ASP A 447 -10.59 -22.31 2.34
N LEU A 448 -9.94 -21.14 2.28
CA LEU A 448 -9.52 -20.38 3.47
C LEU A 448 -10.71 -19.83 4.26
N MET A 449 -11.79 -19.42 3.60
CA MET A 449 -13.02 -18.98 4.25
C MET A 449 -13.74 -20.13 4.96
N GLY A 450 -13.80 -21.32 4.35
CA GLY A 450 -14.30 -22.53 5.00
C GLY A 450 -13.52 -22.85 6.28
N LYS A 451 -12.19 -22.82 6.22
CA LYS A 451 -11.32 -23.06 7.38
C LYS A 451 -11.42 -21.97 8.45
N VAL A 452 -11.58 -20.70 8.07
CA VAL A 452 -11.80 -19.60 9.03
C VAL A 452 -13.15 -19.75 9.74
N GLN A 453 -14.20 -20.17 9.02
CA GLN A 453 -15.51 -20.46 9.64
C GLN A 453 -15.46 -21.67 10.58
N GLU A 454 -14.76 -22.74 10.20
CA GLU A 454 -14.53 -23.91 11.08
C GLU A 454 -13.73 -23.54 12.33
N LEU A 455 -12.66 -22.75 12.18
CA LEU A 455 -11.84 -22.31 13.32
C LEU A 455 -12.59 -21.37 14.27
N THR A 456 -13.50 -20.53 13.76
CA THR A 456 -14.33 -19.65 14.62
C THR A 456 -15.46 -20.40 15.34
N GLN A 457 -15.83 -21.61 14.89
CA GLN A 457 -16.82 -22.46 15.54
C GLN A 457 -16.20 -23.46 16.54
N ASN A 458 -14.88 -23.60 16.55
CA ASN A 458 -14.19 -24.54 17.42
C ASN A 458 -14.17 -24.04 18.87
N GLU A 459 -14.77 -24.81 19.79
CA GLU A 459 -14.91 -24.48 21.23
C GLU A 459 -13.56 -24.32 21.96
N ASP A 460 -12.47 -24.88 21.44
CA ASP A 460 -11.14 -24.78 22.05
C ASP A 460 -10.55 -23.35 21.94
N ILE A 461 -10.98 -22.54 20.97
CA ILE A 461 -10.55 -21.13 20.85
C ILE A 461 -11.26 -20.26 21.90
N LYS A 462 -12.43 -20.65 22.39
CA LYS A 462 -13.16 -19.93 23.45
C LYS A 462 -12.46 -19.99 24.81
N ARG A 463 -11.55 -20.96 25.03
CA ARG A 463 -10.84 -21.13 26.29
C ARG A 463 -9.61 -20.21 26.48
N PHE A 464 -9.16 -19.52 25.43
CA PHE A 464 -8.04 -18.58 25.50
C PHE A 464 -8.46 -17.12 25.59
N SER A 465 -9.74 -16.82 25.73
CA SER A 465 -10.31 -15.46 25.82
C SER A 465 -10.97 -15.16 27.17
N SER A 466 -10.75 -15.97 28.19
CA SER A 466 -11.14 -15.71 29.59
C SER A 466 -9.95 -15.25 30.44
#